data_bc4b45f87ebd6c733b9f63b0818a9fff
#
_entry.id   bc4b45f87ebd6c733b9f63b0818a9fff
#
_cell.length_a   1.000
_cell.length_b   1.000
_cell.length_c   1.000
_cell.angle_alpha   90.00
_cell.angle_beta   90.00
_cell.angle_gamma   90.00
#
_symmetry.space_group_name_H-M   'P 1'
#
loop_
_entity.id
_entity.type
_entity.pdbx_description
1 polymer ?
#
loop_
_entity_poly.entity_id
_entity_poly.type
_entity_poly.pdbx_seq_one_letter_code
_entity_poly.pdbx_strand_id
1 'polypeptide(L)'
;MQPPNRKSCYNFRVTEIVKVLDGDTIDVIIDLGFDLYKKERVRIAGVDTPEKRTRDLEEKALGQDATDWLKEQLDGAISGEDDLVIRTELVGGMGKYGRLLGWLYIGDETESINERMIQQGYAWEYDGGTKKKDFQELREIRGIA
;
A
#
# COMPACT_ATOMS: atom_id res chain seq x y z
N MET A 1 -0.04 12.51 -3.64
CA MET A 1 1.30 12.10 -4.15
C MET A 1 1.10 11.28 -5.41
N GLN A 2 1.76 11.66 -6.47
CA GLN A 2 1.67 10.95 -7.75
C GLN A 2 2.77 9.88 -7.84
N PRO A 3 2.49 8.71 -8.46
CA PRO A 3 3.55 7.75 -8.72
C PRO A 3 4.56 8.32 -9.71
N PRO A 4 5.84 7.91 -9.63
CA PRO A 4 6.85 8.36 -10.59
C PRO A 4 6.53 7.83 -11.99
N ASN A 5 6.96 8.56 -13.03
CA ASN A 5 6.78 8.09 -14.40
C ASN A 5 7.78 6.96 -14.70
N ARG A 6 7.53 6.22 -15.79
CA ARG A 6 8.30 5.01 -16.12
C ARG A 6 9.79 5.24 -16.33
N LYS A 7 10.22 6.45 -16.70
CA LYS A 7 11.64 6.77 -16.92
C LYS A 7 12.37 7.15 -15.65
N SER A 8 11.64 7.46 -14.56
CA SER A 8 12.22 7.89 -13.30
C SER A 8 11.98 6.90 -12.15
N CYS A 9 11.66 5.66 -12.46
CA CYS A 9 11.34 4.65 -11.46
C CYS A 9 11.84 3.27 -11.84
N TYR A 10 11.86 2.39 -10.84
CA TYR A 10 12.01 0.95 -11.02
C TYR A 10 10.64 0.29 -10.92
N ASN A 11 10.41 -0.76 -11.73
CA ASN A 11 9.25 -1.63 -11.64
C ASN A 11 9.76 -3.05 -11.44
N PHE A 12 9.32 -3.69 -10.34
CA PHE A 12 9.73 -5.05 -10.00
C PHE A 12 8.50 -5.90 -9.71
N ARG A 13 8.63 -7.20 -9.94
CA ARG A 13 7.61 -8.16 -9.55
C ARG A 13 7.75 -8.47 -8.06
N VAL A 14 6.62 -8.52 -7.35
CA VAL A 14 6.55 -9.00 -5.98
C VAL A 14 6.18 -10.49 -6.03
N THR A 15 7.04 -11.34 -5.49
CA THR A 15 6.85 -12.79 -5.55
C THR A 15 6.18 -13.38 -4.33
N GLU A 16 6.27 -12.70 -3.19
CA GLU A 16 5.68 -13.19 -1.95
C GLU A 16 5.27 -12.03 -1.04
N ILE A 17 4.13 -12.17 -0.41
CA ILE A 17 3.70 -11.29 0.69
C ILE A 17 4.07 -12.01 1.97
N VAL A 18 5.11 -11.53 2.64
CA VAL A 18 5.60 -12.14 3.88
C VAL A 18 4.66 -11.82 5.04
N LYS A 19 4.26 -10.53 5.13
CA LYS A 19 3.36 -10.08 6.19
C LYS A 19 2.72 -8.74 5.81
N VAL A 20 1.44 -8.58 6.11
CA VAL A 20 0.76 -7.28 6.10
C VAL A 20 0.73 -6.80 7.54
N LEU A 21 1.53 -5.78 7.87
CA LEU A 21 1.66 -5.26 9.23
C LEU A 21 0.44 -4.45 9.63
N ASP A 22 0.04 -3.55 8.72
CA ASP A 22 -1.17 -2.73 8.84
C ASP A 22 -1.60 -2.27 7.44
N GLY A 23 -2.57 -1.37 7.35
CA GLY A 23 -3.15 -0.96 6.07
C GLY A 23 -2.19 -0.21 5.13
N ASP A 24 -1.04 0.23 5.62
CA ASP A 24 -0.09 1.01 4.82
C ASP A 24 1.35 0.50 4.87
N THR A 25 1.60 -0.66 5.50
CA THR A 25 2.95 -1.22 5.63
C THR A 25 2.94 -2.73 5.44
N ILE A 26 3.79 -3.21 4.55
CA ILE A 26 3.89 -4.64 4.21
C ILE A 26 5.35 -5.09 4.16
N ASP A 27 5.58 -6.37 4.44
CA ASP A 27 6.86 -7.04 4.18
C ASP A 27 6.68 -7.97 2.98
N VAL A 28 7.55 -7.83 1.99
CA VAL A 28 7.45 -8.56 0.72
C VAL A 28 8.81 -9.10 0.29
N ILE A 29 8.79 -10.07 -0.62
CA ILE A 29 9.97 -10.48 -1.38
C ILE A 29 9.83 -9.91 -2.78
N ILE A 30 10.84 -9.18 -3.22
CA ILE A 30 10.91 -8.54 -4.53
C ILE A 30 11.89 -9.30 -5.42
N ASP A 31 11.46 -9.60 -6.64
CA ASP A 31 12.29 -10.22 -7.67
C ASP A 31 13.06 -9.10 -8.39
N LEU A 32 14.37 -9.06 -8.21
CA LEU A 32 15.25 -8.07 -8.83
C LEU A 32 15.76 -8.52 -10.20
N GLY A 33 15.35 -9.69 -10.67
CA GLY A 33 15.90 -10.31 -11.87
C GLY A 33 17.20 -11.04 -11.59
N PHE A 34 17.68 -11.83 -12.56
CA PHE A 34 18.92 -12.58 -12.46
C PHE A 34 18.98 -13.53 -11.26
N ASP A 35 17.84 -14.08 -10.85
CA ASP A 35 17.72 -14.94 -9.66
C ASP A 35 18.08 -14.23 -8.36
N LEU A 36 17.97 -12.91 -8.33
CA LEU A 36 18.19 -12.10 -7.12
C LEU A 36 16.85 -11.71 -6.51
N TYR A 37 16.69 -11.99 -5.24
CA TYR A 37 15.47 -11.68 -4.47
C TYR A 37 15.85 -10.89 -3.24
N LYS A 38 15.00 -9.93 -2.86
CA LYS A 38 15.26 -9.10 -1.69
C LYS A 38 13.99 -8.96 -0.87
N LYS A 39 14.10 -9.18 0.44
CA LYS A 39 13.03 -8.88 1.38
C LYS A 39 13.06 -7.40 1.70
N GLU A 40 11.92 -6.74 1.56
CA GLU A 40 11.78 -5.31 1.87
C GLU A 40 10.53 -5.03 2.69
N ARG A 41 10.65 -4.07 3.60
CA ARG A 41 9.50 -3.45 4.24
C ARG A 41 9.07 -2.25 3.40
N VAL A 42 7.83 -2.29 2.92
CA VAL A 42 7.29 -1.29 2.00
C VAL A 42 6.22 -0.47 2.70
N ARG A 43 6.36 0.85 2.62
CA ARG A 43 5.32 1.80 2.98
C ARG A 43 4.49 2.07 1.72
N ILE A 44 3.19 1.84 1.79
CA ILE A 44 2.29 2.12 0.66
C ILE A 44 2.25 3.63 0.44
N ALA A 45 2.77 4.08 -0.70
CA ALA A 45 2.94 5.50 -0.98
C ALA A 45 1.61 6.23 -1.20
N GLY A 46 1.54 7.46 -0.75
CA GLY A 46 0.41 8.34 -1.01
C GLY A 46 -0.83 8.08 -0.18
N VAL A 47 -0.78 7.16 0.77
CA VAL A 47 -1.92 6.82 1.62
C VAL A 47 -1.56 6.88 3.10
N ASP A 48 -2.57 7.13 3.92
CA ASP A 48 -2.50 6.97 5.36
C ASP A 48 -3.76 6.22 5.81
N THR A 49 -3.60 5.24 6.69
CA THR A 49 -4.70 4.42 7.18
C THR A 49 -4.94 4.69 8.66
N PRO A 50 -6.17 4.43 9.16
CA PRO A 50 -6.42 4.48 10.60
C PRO A 50 -5.48 3.52 11.34
N GLU A 51 -5.11 3.90 12.55
CA GLU A 51 -4.20 3.10 13.38
C GLU A 51 -4.91 1.83 13.86
N LYS A 52 -4.25 0.70 13.69
CA LYS A 52 -4.70 -0.59 14.20
C LYS A 52 -4.34 -0.78 15.67
N ARG A 53 -3.20 -0.20 16.09
CA ARG A 53 -2.66 -0.28 17.44
C ARG A 53 -2.96 0.99 18.21
N THR A 54 -4.22 1.15 18.63
CA THR A 54 -4.70 2.33 19.34
C THR A 54 -5.72 1.90 20.38
N ARG A 55 -5.94 2.76 21.38
CA ARG A 55 -6.98 2.59 22.38
C ARG A 55 -8.34 3.08 21.91
N ASP A 56 -8.37 3.89 20.86
CA ASP A 56 -9.60 4.34 20.22
C ASP A 56 -10.22 3.17 19.45
N LEU A 57 -11.34 2.66 19.93
CA LEU A 57 -11.99 1.47 19.37
C LEU A 57 -12.51 1.71 17.95
N GLU A 58 -12.95 2.92 17.63
CA GLU A 58 -13.40 3.29 16.30
C GLU A 58 -12.23 3.25 15.31
N GLU A 59 -11.15 3.93 15.66
CA GLU A 59 -9.94 3.95 14.83
C GLU A 59 -9.37 2.55 14.65
N LYS A 60 -9.30 1.78 15.73
CA LYS A 60 -8.79 0.41 15.69
C LYS A 60 -9.58 -0.46 14.74
N ALA A 61 -10.92 -0.39 14.77
CA ALA A 61 -11.77 -1.15 13.87
C ALA A 61 -11.53 -0.77 12.41
N LEU A 62 -11.45 0.52 12.10
CA LEU A 62 -11.18 1.00 10.75
C LEU A 62 -9.77 0.62 10.29
N GLY A 63 -8.79 0.66 11.18
CA GLY A 63 -7.42 0.22 10.88
C GLY A 63 -7.34 -1.27 10.59
N GLN A 64 -8.08 -2.09 11.34
CA GLN A 64 -8.16 -3.53 11.08
C GLN A 64 -8.83 -3.81 9.73
N ASP A 65 -9.91 -3.08 9.43
CA ASP A 65 -10.60 -3.21 8.14
C ASP A 65 -9.67 -2.88 6.97
N ALA A 66 -8.88 -1.82 7.07
CA ALA A 66 -7.91 -1.44 6.04
C ALA A 66 -6.84 -2.53 5.86
N THR A 67 -6.34 -3.09 6.96
CA THR A 67 -5.37 -4.19 6.95
C THR A 67 -5.93 -5.42 6.26
N ASP A 68 -7.14 -5.81 6.61
CA ASP A 68 -7.81 -6.99 6.05
C ASP A 68 -8.09 -6.81 4.56
N TRP A 69 -8.56 -5.63 4.16
CA TRP A 69 -8.79 -5.32 2.75
C TRP A 69 -7.49 -5.42 1.94
N LEU A 70 -6.41 -4.80 2.43
CA LEU A 70 -5.11 -4.83 1.75
C LEU A 70 -4.61 -6.27 1.61
N LYS A 71 -4.67 -7.04 2.68
CA LYS A 71 -4.26 -8.44 2.65
C LYS A 71 -5.03 -9.24 1.61
N GLU A 72 -6.35 -9.06 1.54
CA GLU A 72 -7.19 -9.73 0.55
C GLU A 72 -6.78 -9.36 -0.87
N GLN A 73 -6.54 -8.07 -1.15
CA GLN A 73 -6.12 -7.60 -2.47
C GLN A 73 -4.76 -8.20 -2.86
N LEU A 74 -3.80 -8.20 -1.95
CA LEU A 74 -2.45 -8.69 -2.23
C LEU A 74 -2.43 -10.21 -2.39
N ASP A 75 -3.10 -10.95 -1.53
CA ASP A 75 -3.18 -12.40 -1.62
C ASP A 75 -3.87 -12.82 -2.93
N GLY A 76 -4.93 -12.11 -3.32
CA GLY A 76 -5.60 -12.32 -4.60
C GLY A 76 -4.71 -12.06 -5.80
N ALA A 77 -3.89 -11.01 -5.75
CA ALA A 77 -2.94 -10.69 -6.80
C ALA A 77 -1.85 -11.77 -6.94
N ILE A 78 -1.28 -12.22 -5.83
CA ILE A 78 -0.22 -13.24 -5.84
C ILE A 78 -0.74 -14.58 -6.38
N SER A 79 -1.96 -14.97 -6.02
CA SER A 79 -2.56 -16.22 -6.47
C SER A 79 -3.21 -16.15 -7.85
N GLY A 80 -3.34 -14.93 -8.41
CA GLY A 80 -3.95 -14.70 -9.71
C GLY A 80 -3.00 -14.95 -10.88
N GLU A 81 -3.50 -14.71 -12.09
CA GLU A 81 -2.72 -14.91 -13.33
C GLU A 81 -1.78 -13.75 -13.63
N ASP A 82 -2.11 -12.54 -13.15
CA ASP A 82 -1.32 -11.35 -13.41
C ASP A 82 -0.28 -11.15 -12.30
N ASP A 83 0.86 -10.56 -12.67
CA ASP A 83 1.91 -10.25 -11.71
C ASP A 83 1.48 -9.10 -10.78
N LEU A 84 1.89 -9.18 -9.52
CA LEU A 84 1.88 -8.02 -8.63
C LEU A 84 3.18 -7.25 -8.85
N VAL A 85 3.05 -5.98 -9.25
CA VAL A 85 4.20 -5.12 -9.58
C VAL A 85 4.31 -4.00 -8.55
N ILE A 86 5.53 -3.78 -8.07
CA ILE A 86 5.84 -2.62 -7.23
C ILE A 86 6.62 -1.60 -8.07
N ARG A 87 6.17 -0.34 -8.03
CA ARG A 87 6.88 0.79 -8.64
C ARG A 87 7.52 1.61 -7.54
N THR A 88 8.81 1.93 -7.69
CA THR A 88 9.58 2.73 -6.73
C THR A 88 10.34 3.81 -7.47
N GLU A 89 10.72 4.88 -6.79
CA GLU A 89 11.55 5.93 -7.38
C GLU A 89 13.02 5.49 -7.52
N LEU A 90 13.71 5.99 -8.55
CA LEU A 90 15.13 5.72 -8.74
C LEU A 90 15.99 6.40 -7.67
N VAL A 91 15.58 7.60 -7.22
CA VAL A 91 16.30 8.39 -6.24
C VAL A 91 15.32 8.79 -5.14
N GLY A 92 15.74 8.64 -3.90
CA GLY A 92 14.89 9.00 -2.77
C GLY A 92 13.71 8.06 -2.55
N GLY A 93 13.81 6.82 -3.03
CA GLY A 93 12.74 5.82 -2.91
C GLY A 93 12.49 5.33 -1.48
N MET A 94 13.37 5.67 -0.54
CA MET A 94 13.22 5.30 0.87
C MET A 94 12.49 6.39 1.63
N GLY A 95 11.49 6.01 2.42
CA GLY A 95 10.74 6.93 3.25
C GLY A 95 11.48 7.37 4.50
N LYS A 96 10.81 8.18 5.34
CA LYS A 96 11.35 8.79 6.57
C LYS A 96 12.08 7.81 7.50
N TYR A 97 11.61 6.58 7.59
CA TYR A 97 12.11 5.60 8.55
C TYR A 97 12.86 4.45 7.86
N GLY A 98 13.45 4.71 6.70
CA GLY A 98 14.17 3.70 5.93
C GLY A 98 13.26 2.66 5.27
N ARG A 99 11.97 2.92 5.18
CA ARG A 99 11.03 2.06 4.47
C ARG A 99 10.98 2.45 3.00
N LEU A 100 10.96 1.44 2.13
CA LEU A 100 10.79 1.66 0.71
C LEU A 100 9.38 2.17 0.43
N LEU A 101 9.25 3.28 -0.30
CA LEU A 101 7.96 3.79 -0.75
C LEU A 101 7.55 3.05 -2.04
N GLY A 102 6.35 2.48 -2.06
CA GLY A 102 5.90 1.69 -3.20
C GLY A 102 4.48 2.00 -3.65
N TRP A 103 4.30 1.99 -4.97
CA TRP A 103 3.01 1.96 -5.63
C TRP A 103 2.80 0.56 -6.18
N LEU A 104 1.67 -0.07 -5.84
CA LEU A 104 1.40 -1.46 -6.19
C LEU A 104 0.37 -1.54 -7.32
N TYR A 105 0.68 -2.36 -8.32
CA TYR A 105 -0.18 -2.56 -9.49
C TYR A 105 -0.39 -4.05 -9.75
N ILE A 106 -1.57 -4.40 -10.25
CA ILE A 106 -1.88 -5.76 -10.68
C ILE A 106 -1.75 -5.78 -12.20
N GLY A 107 -0.76 -6.53 -12.72
CA GLY A 107 -0.50 -6.64 -14.16
C GLY A 107 -0.28 -5.28 -14.81
N ASP A 108 -1.01 -5.02 -15.89
CA ASP A 108 -0.93 -3.79 -16.66
C ASP A 108 -1.97 -2.74 -16.25
N GLU A 109 -2.66 -2.93 -15.13
CA GLU A 109 -3.65 -1.97 -14.67
C GLU A 109 -3.02 -0.60 -14.45
N THR A 110 -3.72 0.45 -14.85
CA THR A 110 -3.26 1.83 -14.71
C THR A 110 -3.55 2.39 -13.32
N GLU A 111 -4.57 1.85 -12.65
CA GLU A 111 -4.93 2.24 -11.29
C GLU A 111 -4.15 1.40 -10.30
N SER A 112 -3.46 2.05 -9.38
CA SER A 112 -2.73 1.35 -8.32
C SER A 112 -3.67 0.85 -7.22
N ILE A 113 -3.19 -0.15 -6.47
CA ILE A 113 -3.87 -0.58 -5.24
C ILE A 113 -3.94 0.60 -4.25
N ASN A 114 -2.91 1.46 -4.25
CA ASN A 114 -2.86 2.69 -3.45
C ASN A 114 -4.08 3.58 -3.70
N GLU A 115 -4.35 3.88 -4.98
CA GLU A 115 -5.50 4.70 -5.38
C GLU A 115 -6.82 4.02 -5.03
N ARG A 116 -6.90 2.74 -5.27
CA ARG A 116 -8.11 1.94 -5.00
C ARG A 116 -8.47 1.95 -3.51
N MET A 117 -7.46 1.91 -2.65
CA MET A 117 -7.64 1.97 -1.20
C MET A 117 -8.32 3.28 -0.78
N ILE A 118 -7.91 4.41 -1.38
CA ILE A 118 -8.51 5.72 -1.13
C ILE A 118 -9.94 5.77 -1.66
N GLN A 119 -10.14 5.33 -2.89
CA GLN A 119 -11.46 5.36 -3.54
C GLN A 119 -12.49 4.51 -2.81
N GLN A 120 -12.09 3.42 -2.21
CA GLN A 120 -12.99 2.52 -1.49
C GLN A 120 -13.16 2.86 -0.01
N GLY A 121 -12.51 3.94 0.46
CA GLY A 121 -12.72 4.44 1.81
C GLY A 121 -11.96 3.72 2.92
N TYR A 122 -10.82 3.10 2.59
CA TYR A 122 -9.97 2.44 3.58
C TYR A 122 -8.79 3.31 4.03
N ALA A 123 -8.48 4.35 3.27
CA ALA A 123 -7.36 5.24 3.54
C ALA A 123 -7.67 6.67 3.12
N TRP A 124 -6.93 7.61 3.70
CA TRP A 124 -6.89 8.98 3.24
C TRP A 124 -5.71 9.18 2.30
N GLU A 125 -5.83 10.14 1.38
CA GLU A 125 -4.70 10.59 0.59
C GLU A 125 -3.68 11.27 1.51
N TYR A 126 -2.40 10.97 1.32
CA TYR A 126 -1.33 11.46 2.19
C TYR A 126 -0.10 11.84 1.39
N ASP A 127 0.40 13.06 1.59
CA ASP A 127 1.56 13.61 0.88
C ASP A 127 2.81 13.74 1.75
N GLY A 128 2.77 13.27 3.00
CA GLY A 128 3.86 13.39 3.95
C GLY A 128 3.68 14.51 4.97
N GLY A 129 2.60 15.31 4.84
CA GLY A 129 2.28 16.40 5.77
C GLY A 129 1.53 15.94 7.01
N THR A 130 0.54 16.71 7.42
CA THR A 130 -0.30 16.39 8.57
C THR A 130 -1.28 15.27 8.24
N LYS A 131 -1.35 14.27 9.09
CA LYS A 131 -2.27 13.15 8.93
C LYS A 131 -3.70 13.57 9.24
N LYS A 132 -4.64 13.11 8.42
CA LYS A 132 -6.07 13.24 8.69
C LYS A 132 -6.52 12.22 9.72
N LYS A 133 -7.59 12.54 10.45
CA LYS A 133 -8.29 11.61 11.33
C LYS A 133 -9.80 11.76 11.19
N ASP A 134 -10.27 11.99 9.97
CA ASP A 134 -11.69 12.11 9.67
C ASP A 134 -12.29 10.72 9.38
N PHE A 135 -12.62 10.00 10.43
CA PHE A 135 -13.18 8.64 10.33
C PHE A 135 -14.56 8.65 9.67
N GLN A 136 -15.32 9.73 9.82
CA GLN A 136 -16.63 9.85 9.21
C GLN A 136 -16.52 9.87 7.68
N GLU A 137 -15.53 10.55 7.14
CA GLU A 137 -15.24 10.57 5.68
C GLU A 137 -15.07 9.14 5.15
N LEU A 138 -14.27 8.32 5.84
CA LEU A 138 -14.04 6.94 5.42
C LEU A 138 -15.33 6.12 5.46
N ARG A 139 -16.12 6.28 6.51
CA ARG A 139 -17.40 5.57 6.63
C ARG A 139 -18.38 5.98 5.53
N GLU A 140 -18.43 7.25 5.22
CA GLU A 140 -19.32 7.76 4.15
C GLU A 140 -18.95 7.18 2.79
N ILE A 141 -17.64 7.15 2.46
CA ILE A 141 -17.16 6.57 1.20
C ILE A 141 -17.52 5.09 1.13
N ARG A 142 -17.38 4.35 2.25
CA ARG A 142 -17.69 2.93 2.31
C ARG A 142 -19.18 2.62 2.41
N GLY A 143 -20.02 3.64 2.66
CA GLY A 143 -21.45 3.45 2.82
C GLY A 143 -21.86 2.75 4.12
N ILE A 144 -21.07 2.89 5.18
CA ILE A 144 -21.34 2.31 6.49
C ILE A 144 -21.59 3.41 7.53
N ALA A 145 -22.36 3.09 8.53
CA ALA A 145 -22.72 4.06 9.58
C ALA A 145 -21.60 4.25 10.61
#